data_1407a11b054224d390a39c74485633db
#
_entry.id   1407a11b054224d390a39c74485633db
#
_cell.length_a   1.000
_cell.length_b   1.000
_cell.length_c   1.000
_cell.angle_alpha   90.00
_cell.angle_beta   90.00
_cell.angle_gamma   90.00
#
_symmetry.space_group_name_H-M   'P 1'
#
loop_
_entity.id
_entity.type
_entity.pdbx_description
1 polymer ?
#
loop_
_entity_poly.entity_id
_entity_poly.type
_entity_poly.pdbx_seq_one_letter_code
_entity_poly.pdbx_strand_id
1 'polypeptide(L)'
;MGWKKMTRRIDYLIEKYHFTEINESPRIASQWKEVLAECQQENAGVEERLRIALLNVDYVTSFELPFRLLLTRTPQLIDKLRKEFALTQKNVLINDKRRGQVYSINADLSRVPDAFRYRLSSRIRRMDEETITTAPYQQVASQTKHPEERLRLALESGLQVNALDGLFWLGIQRIAADIQRLRASGMPILASDVEVFDSLTGTRRTVTAYHL
;
A
#
# COMPACT_ATOMS: atom_id res chain seq x y z
N MET A 1 -19.30 30.80 -12.14
CA MET A 1 -17.90 30.48 -12.33
C MET A 1 -17.68 29.07 -11.77
N GLY A 2 -17.60 28.07 -12.65
CA GLY A 2 -17.47 26.67 -12.23
C GLY A 2 -16.05 26.40 -11.78
N TRP A 3 -15.89 25.93 -10.56
CA TRP A 3 -14.65 25.37 -10.06
C TRP A 3 -14.38 24.08 -10.85
N LYS A 4 -13.45 24.11 -11.80
CA LYS A 4 -12.89 22.89 -12.35
C LYS A 4 -12.26 22.13 -11.17
N LYS A 5 -12.88 21.02 -10.76
CA LYS A 5 -12.24 20.02 -9.92
C LYS A 5 -10.92 19.64 -10.60
N MET A 6 -9.81 20.19 -10.14
CA MET A 6 -8.51 19.68 -10.50
C MET A 6 -8.42 18.28 -9.90
N THR A 7 -8.64 17.27 -10.71
CA THR A 7 -8.35 15.90 -10.38
C THR A 7 -6.84 15.81 -10.11
N ARG A 8 -6.47 15.76 -8.84
CA ARG A 8 -5.07 15.59 -8.43
C ARG A 8 -4.64 14.19 -8.86
N ARG A 9 -3.87 14.15 -9.92
CA ARG A 9 -3.28 12.91 -10.43
C ARG A 9 -2.08 12.55 -9.54
N ILE A 10 -2.21 11.49 -8.79
CA ILE A 10 -1.11 10.96 -7.99
C ILE A 10 -0.50 9.78 -8.76
N ASP A 11 0.79 9.86 -8.97
CA ASP A 11 1.55 8.83 -9.65
C ASP A 11 2.27 7.95 -8.61
N TYR A 12 1.96 6.65 -8.57
CA TYR A 12 2.54 5.66 -7.68
C TYR A 12 3.52 4.76 -8.45
N LEU A 13 4.71 5.27 -8.77
CA LEU A 13 5.75 4.52 -9.47
C LEU A 13 6.44 3.53 -8.53
N ILE A 14 6.07 2.26 -8.61
CA ILE A 14 6.62 1.20 -7.75
C ILE A 14 8.14 1.09 -7.86
N GLU A 15 8.70 1.22 -9.05
CA GLU A 15 10.14 1.12 -9.30
C GLU A 15 10.96 2.17 -8.55
N LYS A 16 10.33 3.28 -8.20
CA LYS A 16 10.95 4.38 -7.46
C LYS A 16 10.79 4.26 -5.94
N TYR A 17 10.01 3.29 -5.47
CA TYR A 17 9.90 2.98 -4.05
C TYR A 17 11.00 2.00 -3.68
N HIS A 18 11.89 2.43 -2.83
CA HIS A 18 12.90 1.57 -2.24
C HIS A 18 12.27 0.68 -1.16
N PHE A 19 11.46 -0.24 -1.58
CA PHE A 19 10.95 -1.29 -0.74
C PHE A 19 11.75 -2.54 -1.05
N THR A 20 12.58 -2.97 -0.12
CA THR A 20 13.37 -4.18 -0.25
C THR A 20 13.28 -5.02 1.00
N GLU A 21 13.12 -6.30 0.83
CA GLU A 21 13.40 -7.29 1.85
C GLU A 21 14.92 -7.47 1.89
N ILE A 22 15.52 -7.29 3.10
CA ILE A 22 17.00 -7.23 3.24
C ILE A 22 17.67 -8.56 2.90
N ASN A 23 16.97 -9.68 3.16
CA ASN A 23 17.45 -11.02 2.95
C ASN A 23 16.68 -11.75 1.82
N GLU A 24 16.09 -11.01 0.90
CA GLU A 24 15.32 -11.59 -0.20
C GLU A 24 16.22 -12.52 -1.02
N SER A 25 15.78 -13.78 -1.17
CA SER A 25 16.52 -14.73 -1.99
C SER A 25 16.41 -14.35 -3.48
N PRO A 26 17.42 -14.66 -4.30
CA PRO A 26 17.36 -14.41 -5.76
C PRO A 26 16.12 -15.03 -6.42
N ARG A 27 15.68 -16.19 -5.92
CA ARG A 27 14.47 -16.88 -6.40
C ARG A 27 13.21 -16.03 -6.15
N ILE A 28 13.00 -15.56 -4.93
CA ILE A 28 11.83 -14.72 -4.58
C ILE A 28 11.88 -13.40 -5.36
N ALA A 29 13.06 -12.80 -5.50
CA ALA A 29 13.23 -11.57 -6.28
C ALA A 29 12.85 -11.77 -7.75
N SER A 30 13.24 -12.92 -8.37
CA SER A 30 12.84 -13.26 -9.74
C SER A 30 11.33 -13.45 -9.86
N GLN A 31 10.72 -14.21 -8.94
CA GLN A 31 9.28 -14.44 -8.92
C GLN A 31 8.51 -13.10 -8.83
N TRP A 32 8.93 -12.19 -7.95
CA TRP A 32 8.32 -10.87 -7.87
C TRP A 32 8.46 -10.04 -9.15
N LYS A 33 9.61 -10.13 -9.82
CA LYS A 33 9.82 -9.45 -11.10
C LYS A 33 8.84 -9.96 -12.16
N GLU A 34 8.63 -11.27 -12.23
CA GLU A 34 7.68 -11.91 -13.15
C GLU A 34 6.24 -11.50 -12.83
N VAL A 35 5.83 -11.54 -11.55
CA VAL A 35 4.51 -11.09 -11.09
C VAL A 35 4.23 -9.63 -11.49
N LEU A 36 5.19 -8.73 -11.29
CA LEU A 36 5.01 -7.33 -11.65
C LEU A 36 4.88 -7.15 -13.16
N ALA A 37 5.67 -7.87 -13.96
CA ALA A 37 5.58 -7.85 -15.41
C ALA A 37 4.23 -8.40 -15.91
N GLU A 38 3.75 -9.51 -15.36
CA GLU A 38 2.43 -10.07 -15.68
C GLU A 38 1.31 -9.12 -15.32
N CYS A 39 1.35 -8.52 -14.12
CA CYS A 39 0.37 -7.50 -13.72
C CYS A 39 0.31 -6.32 -14.69
N GLN A 40 1.43 -5.88 -15.22
CA GLN A 40 1.50 -4.83 -16.24
C GLN A 40 0.91 -5.28 -17.58
N GLN A 41 1.31 -6.45 -18.04
CA GLN A 41 0.88 -7.01 -19.32
C GLN A 41 -0.64 -7.23 -19.36
N GLU A 42 -1.20 -7.78 -18.29
CA GLU A 42 -2.62 -8.10 -18.18
C GLU A 42 -3.48 -6.90 -17.73
N ASN A 43 -2.88 -5.74 -17.47
CA ASN A 43 -3.57 -4.62 -16.83
C ASN A 43 -4.34 -5.03 -15.57
N ALA A 44 -3.72 -5.88 -14.76
CA ALA A 44 -4.36 -6.59 -13.67
C ALA A 44 -5.04 -5.67 -12.65
N GLY A 45 -6.30 -5.92 -12.36
CA GLY A 45 -7.05 -5.28 -11.29
C GLY A 45 -6.51 -5.67 -9.90
N VAL A 46 -6.94 -4.95 -8.88
CA VAL A 46 -6.42 -5.09 -7.50
C VAL A 46 -6.48 -6.54 -6.97
N GLU A 47 -7.58 -7.25 -7.23
CA GLU A 47 -7.76 -8.64 -6.82
C GLU A 47 -6.89 -9.58 -7.65
N GLU A 48 -6.83 -9.35 -8.95
CA GLU A 48 -6.04 -10.17 -9.86
C GLU A 48 -4.55 -10.08 -9.57
N ARG A 49 -4.03 -8.91 -9.20
CA ARG A 49 -2.63 -8.76 -8.76
C ARG A 49 -2.29 -9.68 -7.59
N LEU A 50 -3.20 -9.77 -6.62
CA LEU A 50 -2.99 -10.66 -5.48
C LEU A 50 -3.08 -12.12 -5.89
N ARG A 51 -3.99 -12.48 -6.81
CA ARG A 51 -4.10 -13.84 -7.35
C ARG A 51 -2.84 -14.25 -8.08
N ILE A 52 -2.33 -13.41 -8.99
CA ILE A 52 -1.07 -13.63 -9.70
C ILE A 52 0.09 -13.82 -8.71
N ALA A 53 0.19 -12.96 -7.70
CA ALA A 53 1.25 -13.08 -6.70
C ALA A 53 1.17 -14.39 -5.90
N LEU A 54 -0.02 -14.79 -5.45
CA LEU A 54 -0.20 -16.02 -4.69
C LEU A 54 0.09 -17.28 -5.51
N LEU A 55 -0.12 -17.24 -6.83
CA LEU A 55 0.15 -18.37 -7.72
C LEU A 55 1.63 -18.48 -8.10
N ASN A 56 2.34 -17.36 -8.20
CA ASN A 56 3.68 -17.31 -8.79
C ASN A 56 4.80 -17.06 -7.78
N VAL A 57 4.49 -16.61 -6.56
CA VAL A 57 5.51 -16.42 -5.50
C VAL A 57 5.36 -17.52 -4.46
N ASP A 58 6.46 -18.13 -4.04
CA ASP A 58 6.45 -19.22 -3.06
C ASP A 58 5.70 -18.84 -1.78
N TYR A 59 5.81 -17.57 -1.38
CA TYR A 59 5.06 -16.97 -0.28
C TYR A 59 5.03 -15.45 -0.38
N VAL A 60 4.03 -14.84 0.19
CA VAL A 60 3.89 -13.38 0.27
C VAL A 60 3.63 -12.94 1.71
N THR A 61 4.07 -11.75 2.10
CA THR A 61 3.81 -11.22 3.43
C THR A 61 2.72 -10.15 3.42
N SER A 62 1.95 -10.08 4.50
CA SER A 62 0.94 -9.03 4.68
C SER A 62 1.52 -7.60 4.61
N PHE A 63 2.82 -7.47 4.87
CA PHE A 63 3.52 -6.19 4.87
C PHE A 63 3.92 -5.73 3.45
N GLU A 64 4.43 -6.64 2.63
CA GLU A 64 4.93 -6.28 1.28
C GLU A 64 3.82 -6.07 0.25
N LEU A 65 2.71 -6.82 0.37
CA LEU A 65 1.61 -6.78 -0.59
C LEU A 65 1.08 -5.35 -0.86
N PRO A 66 0.81 -4.50 0.15
CA PRO A 66 0.39 -3.14 -0.09
C PRO A 66 1.38 -2.33 -0.93
N PHE A 67 2.67 -2.54 -0.71
CA PHE A 67 3.73 -1.78 -1.39
C PHE A 67 4.03 -2.31 -2.79
N ARG A 68 4.20 -3.62 -2.93
CA ARG A 68 4.55 -4.23 -4.23
C ARG A 68 3.40 -4.19 -5.23
N LEU A 69 2.17 -4.34 -4.75
CA LEU A 69 0.99 -4.47 -5.61
C LEU A 69 0.00 -3.29 -5.51
N LEU A 70 0.33 -2.24 -4.75
CA LEU A 70 -0.55 -1.10 -4.47
C LEU A 70 -1.93 -1.52 -3.91
N LEU A 71 -1.94 -2.48 -2.98
CA LEU A 71 -3.16 -2.99 -2.37
C LEU A 71 -3.52 -2.20 -1.13
N THR A 72 -4.75 -1.66 -1.08
CA THR A 72 -5.23 -0.86 0.05
C THR A 72 -6.12 -1.64 1.03
N ARG A 73 -6.59 -2.83 0.64
CA ARG A 73 -7.52 -3.67 1.42
C ARG A 73 -7.04 -5.12 1.47
N THR A 74 -5.76 -5.32 1.73
CA THR A 74 -5.13 -6.65 1.72
C THR A 74 -5.86 -7.71 2.54
N PRO A 75 -6.31 -7.46 3.81
CA PRO A 75 -7.02 -8.49 4.57
C PRO A 75 -8.30 -8.98 3.90
N GLN A 76 -9.12 -8.06 3.38
CA GLN A 76 -10.38 -8.41 2.71
C GLN A 76 -10.15 -9.19 1.41
N LEU A 77 -9.09 -8.83 0.67
CA LEU A 77 -8.71 -9.56 -0.54
C LEU A 77 -8.22 -10.98 -0.22
N ILE A 78 -7.41 -11.13 0.81
CA ILE A 78 -6.97 -12.44 1.31
C ILE A 78 -8.16 -13.29 1.73
N ASP A 79 -9.10 -12.74 2.51
CA ASP A 79 -10.28 -13.47 2.95
C ASP A 79 -11.18 -13.91 1.79
N LYS A 80 -11.26 -13.10 0.73
CA LYS A 80 -11.96 -13.47 -0.48
C LYS A 80 -11.28 -14.64 -1.19
N LEU A 81 -9.97 -14.55 -1.41
CA LEU A 81 -9.20 -15.58 -2.12
C LEU A 81 -9.05 -16.89 -1.34
N ARG A 82 -9.20 -16.89 0.00
CA ARG A 82 -9.28 -18.13 0.79
C ARG A 82 -10.40 -19.07 0.38
N LYS A 83 -11.45 -18.55 -0.25
CA LYS A 83 -12.55 -19.36 -0.75
C LYS A 83 -12.20 -20.08 -2.06
N GLU A 84 -11.22 -19.55 -2.76
CA GLU A 84 -10.77 -20.08 -4.05
C GLU A 84 -9.54 -21.00 -3.91
N PHE A 85 -8.65 -20.63 -3.00
CA PHE A 85 -7.39 -21.34 -2.78
C PHE A 85 -7.31 -21.93 -1.38
N ALA A 86 -6.71 -23.10 -1.25
CA ALA A 86 -6.31 -23.67 0.04
C ALA A 86 -5.16 -22.85 0.66
N LEU A 87 -5.43 -21.61 1.02
CA LEU A 87 -4.42 -20.67 1.46
C LEU A 87 -3.96 -20.97 2.88
N THR A 88 -2.70 -21.30 3.03
CA THR A 88 -2.02 -21.49 4.32
C THR A 88 -1.44 -20.18 4.83
N GLN A 89 -1.30 -20.06 6.16
CA GLN A 89 -0.69 -18.88 6.78
C GLN A 89 0.04 -19.21 8.06
N LYS A 90 1.06 -18.41 8.37
CA LYS A 90 1.68 -18.37 9.70
C LYS A 90 1.97 -16.94 10.13
N ASN A 91 2.02 -16.73 11.46
CA ASN A 91 2.47 -15.46 12.00
C ASN A 91 3.99 -15.35 11.89
N VAL A 92 4.46 -14.16 11.53
CA VAL A 92 5.89 -13.87 11.37
C VAL A 92 6.27 -12.56 12.08
N LEU A 93 7.56 -12.43 12.35
CA LEU A 93 8.14 -11.16 12.77
C LEU A 93 8.40 -10.30 11.54
N ILE A 94 7.97 -9.05 11.59
CA ILE A 94 8.33 -8.05 10.56
C ILE A 94 9.04 -6.90 11.24
N ASN A 95 10.28 -6.65 10.83
CA ASN A 95 11.14 -5.66 11.46
C ASN A 95 11.21 -5.84 12.98
N ASP A 96 11.46 -7.07 13.41
CA ASP A 96 11.59 -7.51 14.81
C ASP A 96 10.33 -7.34 15.68
N LYS A 97 9.17 -7.10 15.04
CA LYS A 97 7.88 -6.99 15.73
C LYS A 97 6.95 -8.13 15.32
N ARG A 98 6.29 -8.75 16.28
CA ARG A 98 5.20 -9.71 16.04
C ARG A 98 4.00 -8.99 15.38
N ARG A 99 4.13 -8.64 14.10
CA ARG A 99 3.11 -7.96 13.32
C ARG A 99 3.23 -8.40 11.87
N GLY A 100 2.46 -9.35 11.49
CA GLY A 100 2.38 -9.76 10.11
C GLY A 100 2.12 -11.24 9.97
N GLN A 101 1.71 -11.58 8.77
CA GLN A 101 1.42 -12.93 8.36
C GLN A 101 2.10 -13.21 7.03
N VAL A 102 2.56 -14.43 6.87
CA VAL A 102 2.91 -15.00 5.58
C VAL A 102 1.71 -15.77 5.05
N TYR A 103 1.48 -15.65 3.77
CA TYR A 103 0.48 -16.42 3.03
C TYR A 103 1.16 -17.22 1.93
N SER A 104 0.69 -18.43 1.70
CA SER A 104 1.10 -19.29 0.61
C SER A 104 -0.05 -20.21 0.20
N ILE A 105 -0.09 -20.60 -1.06
CA ILE A 105 -0.94 -21.71 -1.53
C ILE A 105 -0.31 -23.05 -1.26
N ASN A 106 0.97 -23.06 -0.87
CA ASN A 106 1.69 -24.29 -0.50
C ASN A 106 1.40 -24.63 0.96
N ALA A 107 1.03 -25.86 1.23
CA ALA A 107 0.72 -26.31 2.59
C ALA A 107 1.95 -26.34 3.52
N ASP A 108 3.15 -26.54 2.97
CA ASP A 108 4.39 -26.58 3.75
C ASP A 108 5.01 -25.20 3.94
N LEU A 109 4.76 -24.60 5.10
CA LEU A 109 5.38 -23.35 5.52
C LEU A 109 6.68 -23.54 6.33
N SER A 110 7.20 -24.76 6.45
CA SER A 110 8.40 -25.05 7.24
C SER A 110 9.65 -24.36 6.69
N ARG A 111 9.71 -24.17 5.38
CA ARG A 111 10.83 -23.51 4.68
C ARG A 111 10.70 -21.98 4.62
N VAL A 112 9.56 -21.45 5.02
CA VAL A 112 9.34 -20.00 5.04
C VAL A 112 9.97 -19.41 6.29
N PRO A 113 10.78 -18.34 6.19
CA PRO A 113 11.38 -17.69 7.35
C PRO A 113 10.33 -17.26 8.38
N ASP A 114 10.71 -17.25 9.67
CA ASP A 114 9.87 -16.75 10.76
C ASP A 114 10.00 -15.25 10.96
N ALA A 115 11.02 -14.62 10.35
CA ALA A 115 11.28 -13.20 10.46
C ALA A 115 11.69 -12.61 9.10
N PHE A 116 11.18 -11.41 8.83
CA PHE A 116 11.46 -10.62 7.64
C PHE A 116 11.94 -9.23 8.05
N ARG A 117 12.91 -8.73 7.32
CA ARG A 117 13.39 -7.36 7.47
C ARG A 117 13.21 -6.60 6.18
N TYR A 118 12.27 -5.68 6.19
CA TYR A 118 12.04 -4.79 5.07
C TYR A 118 12.67 -3.43 5.33
N ARG A 119 13.40 -2.94 4.35
CA ARG A 119 13.87 -1.58 4.32
C ARG A 119 12.86 -0.75 3.52
N LEU A 120 12.14 0.09 4.24
CA LEU A 120 11.50 1.24 3.63
C LEU A 120 12.56 2.33 3.62
N SER A 121 13.17 2.62 2.48
CA SER A 121 14.10 3.72 2.42
C SER A 121 13.34 4.99 2.81
N SER A 122 13.87 5.60 3.84
CA SER A 122 13.53 6.94 4.29
C SER A 122 12.19 7.44 3.77
N ARG A 123 11.08 6.87 4.33
CA ARG A 123 9.73 7.38 4.12
C ARG A 123 9.47 7.66 2.65
N ILE A 124 9.25 6.59 1.93
CA ILE A 124 8.74 6.55 0.57
C ILE A 124 8.87 7.90 -0.12
N ARG A 125 10.05 8.14 -0.64
CA ARG A 125 10.30 9.33 -1.45
C ARG A 125 9.86 9.01 -2.84
N ARG A 126 8.94 9.78 -3.34
CA ARG A 126 8.82 9.92 -4.75
C ARG A 126 10.06 10.67 -5.24
N MET A 127 10.78 10.09 -6.19
CA MET A 127 12.05 10.63 -6.66
C MET A 127 11.88 11.76 -7.68
N ASP A 128 10.68 11.94 -8.25
CA ASP A 128 10.41 13.02 -9.20
C ASP A 128 10.02 14.30 -8.48
N GLU A 129 10.93 15.26 -8.52
CA GLU A 129 10.73 16.61 -7.97
C GLU A 129 9.65 17.42 -8.71
N GLU A 130 9.24 16.99 -9.89
CA GLU A 130 8.31 17.74 -10.76
C GLU A 130 6.84 17.66 -10.35
N THR A 131 6.46 16.81 -9.40
CA THR A 131 5.09 16.75 -8.96
C THR A 131 4.86 17.53 -7.67
N ILE A 132 4.47 18.77 -7.85
CA ILE A 132 3.99 19.73 -6.85
C ILE A 132 3.00 19.13 -5.83
N THR A 133 2.39 17.99 -6.14
CA THR A 133 1.35 17.35 -5.32
C THR A 133 1.84 16.55 -4.12
N THR A 134 3.13 16.20 -4.04
CA THR A 134 3.68 15.35 -2.96
C THR A 134 4.37 16.13 -1.85
N ALA A 135 4.89 17.32 -2.14
CA ALA A 135 5.58 18.16 -1.17
C ALA A 135 4.75 18.45 0.10
N PRO A 136 3.44 18.76 0.03
CA PRO A 136 2.64 18.98 1.22
C PRO A 136 2.54 17.76 2.14
N TYR A 137 2.42 16.55 1.57
CA TYR A 137 2.41 15.31 2.37
C TYR A 137 3.74 15.06 3.04
N GLN A 138 4.86 15.32 2.36
CA GLN A 138 6.20 15.21 2.94
C GLN A 138 6.40 16.21 4.07
N GLN A 139 5.95 17.43 3.89
CA GLN A 139 6.00 18.48 4.92
C GLN A 139 5.25 18.04 6.18
N VAL A 140 4.02 17.57 6.06
CA VAL A 140 3.24 17.05 7.18
C VAL A 140 3.94 15.85 7.83
N ALA A 141 4.44 14.90 7.02
CA ALA A 141 5.12 13.70 7.52
C ALA A 141 6.41 14.01 8.29
N SER A 142 7.02 15.17 8.06
CA SER A 142 8.22 15.61 8.79
C SER A 142 7.92 16.17 10.17
N GLN A 143 6.70 16.65 10.44
CA GLN A 143 6.33 17.33 11.67
C GLN A 143 6.17 16.40 12.87
N THR A 144 5.75 15.16 12.64
CA THR A 144 5.51 14.18 13.70
C THR A 144 5.87 12.76 13.29
N LYS A 145 6.20 11.92 14.29
CA LYS A 145 6.45 10.47 14.08
C LYS A 145 5.17 9.62 14.20
N HIS A 146 4.09 10.18 14.70
CA HIS A 146 2.83 9.47 14.95
C HIS A 146 1.94 9.46 13.70
N PRO A 147 1.60 8.29 13.13
CA PRO A 147 0.84 8.21 11.89
C PRO A 147 -0.54 8.87 11.94
N GLU A 148 -1.29 8.66 13.02
CA GLU A 148 -2.62 9.27 13.21
C GLU A 148 -2.53 10.81 13.26
N GLU A 149 -1.51 11.34 13.94
CA GLU A 149 -1.26 12.78 13.99
C GLU A 149 -0.89 13.35 12.61
N ARG A 150 -0.12 12.60 11.81
CA ARG A 150 0.15 12.99 10.42
C ARG A 150 -1.13 13.08 9.60
N LEU A 151 -2.04 12.11 9.78
CA LEU A 151 -3.32 12.14 9.09
C LEU A 151 -4.14 13.36 9.51
N ARG A 152 -4.21 13.65 10.81
CA ARG A 152 -4.91 14.83 11.35
C ARG A 152 -4.35 16.11 10.72
N LEU A 153 -3.03 16.30 10.78
CA LEU A 153 -2.36 17.48 10.21
C LEU A 153 -2.56 17.60 8.70
N ALA A 154 -2.53 16.47 7.97
CA ALA A 154 -2.78 16.47 6.53
C ALA A 154 -4.20 16.99 6.22
N LEU A 155 -5.20 16.48 6.92
CA LEU A 155 -6.60 16.91 6.73
C LEU A 155 -6.80 18.38 7.13
N GLU A 156 -6.25 18.81 8.28
CA GLU A 156 -6.29 20.20 8.74
C GLU A 156 -5.58 21.17 7.79
N SER A 157 -4.55 20.70 7.08
CA SER A 157 -3.87 21.45 6.02
C SER A 157 -4.65 21.49 4.69
N GLY A 158 -5.87 20.97 4.65
CA GLY A 158 -6.72 20.95 3.46
C GLY A 158 -6.31 19.90 2.41
N LEU A 159 -5.48 18.90 2.78
CA LEU A 159 -5.12 17.85 1.88
C LEU A 159 -6.24 16.81 1.77
N GLN A 160 -6.42 16.27 0.56
CA GLN A 160 -7.21 15.06 0.35
C GLN A 160 -6.30 13.85 0.51
N VAL A 161 -6.69 12.91 1.38
CA VAL A 161 -5.88 11.73 1.70
C VAL A 161 -6.65 10.47 1.34
N ASN A 162 -6.15 9.70 0.40
CA ASN A 162 -6.64 8.36 0.11
C ASN A 162 -5.80 7.28 0.81
N ALA A 163 -6.19 6.02 0.67
CA ALA A 163 -5.50 4.92 1.34
C ALA A 163 -4.05 4.72 0.85
N LEU A 164 -3.74 5.06 -0.40
CA LEU A 164 -2.37 5.02 -0.92
C LEU A 164 -1.53 6.18 -0.39
N ASP A 165 -2.09 7.37 -0.28
CA ASP A 165 -1.43 8.50 0.37
C ASP A 165 -1.15 8.19 1.85
N GLY A 166 -2.12 7.61 2.53
CA GLY A 166 -1.95 7.13 3.90
C GLY A 166 -0.78 6.16 4.03
N LEU A 167 -0.72 5.17 3.12
CA LEU A 167 0.35 4.18 3.10
C LEU A 167 1.71 4.81 2.78
N PHE A 168 1.80 5.54 1.67
CA PHE A 168 3.08 5.99 1.11
C PHE A 168 3.62 7.25 1.76
N TRP A 169 2.78 8.17 2.21
CA TRP A 169 3.22 9.46 2.75
C TRP A 169 3.10 9.56 4.26
N LEU A 170 2.06 8.95 4.82
CA LEU A 170 1.77 9.09 6.25
C LEU A 170 2.17 7.85 7.07
N GLY A 171 2.51 6.73 6.40
CA GLY A 171 2.89 5.49 7.06
C GLY A 171 1.72 4.74 7.69
N ILE A 172 0.51 4.89 7.14
CA ILE A 172 -0.74 4.32 7.64
C ILE A 172 -1.18 3.17 6.74
N GLN A 173 -1.29 1.97 7.27
CA GLN A 173 -1.77 0.80 6.52
C GLN A 173 -3.29 0.64 6.52
N ARG A 174 -3.98 1.20 7.51
CA ARG A 174 -5.43 1.05 7.73
C ARG A 174 -6.09 2.40 7.94
N ILE A 175 -6.04 3.25 6.93
CA ILE A 175 -6.54 4.63 7.05
C ILE A 175 -7.99 4.71 7.53
N ALA A 176 -8.87 3.77 7.13
CA ALA A 176 -10.27 3.79 7.54
C ALA A 176 -10.46 3.72 9.06
N ALA A 177 -9.60 2.97 9.78
CA ALA A 177 -9.65 2.89 11.23
C ALA A 177 -9.22 4.21 11.90
N ASP A 178 -8.20 4.86 11.34
CA ASP A 178 -7.74 6.17 11.82
C ASP A 178 -8.79 7.25 11.55
N ILE A 179 -9.42 7.24 10.38
CA ILE A 179 -10.54 8.13 10.03
C ILE A 179 -11.70 7.96 11.01
N GLN A 180 -12.07 6.73 11.37
CA GLN A 180 -13.13 6.50 12.34
C GLN A 180 -12.78 7.09 13.72
N ARG A 181 -11.55 6.94 14.19
CA ARG A 181 -11.10 7.53 15.46
C ARG A 181 -11.15 9.06 15.42
N LEU A 182 -10.65 9.66 14.35
CA LEU A 182 -10.68 11.12 14.19
C LEU A 182 -12.12 11.66 14.09
N ARG A 183 -13.03 10.94 13.41
CA ARG A 183 -14.46 11.30 13.42
C ARG A 183 -15.07 11.19 14.81
N ALA A 184 -14.75 10.15 15.55
CA ALA A 184 -15.22 9.98 16.93
C ALA A 184 -14.69 11.07 17.88
N SER A 185 -13.53 11.66 17.57
CA SER A 185 -12.99 12.83 18.29
C SER A 185 -13.58 14.18 17.83
N GLY A 186 -14.55 14.16 16.91
CA GLY A 186 -15.28 15.35 16.47
C GLY A 186 -14.78 15.99 15.17
N MET A 187 -13.81 15.38 14.45
CA MET A 187 -13.39 15.92 13.16
C MET A 187 -14.46 15.71 12.07
N PRO A 188 -14.89 16.76 11.34
CA PRO A 188 -15.94 16.66 10.32
C PRO A 188 -15.38 16.13 8.99
N ILE A 189 -14.81 14.92 9.02
CA ILE A 189 -14.16 14.32 7.84
C ILE A 189 -15.20 13.83 6.84
N LEU A 190 -15.12 14.33 5.63
CA LEU A 190 -15.90 13.91 4.48
C LEU A 190 -15.15 12.86 3.66
N ALA A 191 -15.87 12.21 2.75
CA ALA A 191 -15.30 11.26 1.81
C ALA A 191 -15.79 11.59 0.40
N SER A 192 -14.88 11.52 -0.58
CA SER A 192 -15.18 11.71 -1.99
C SER A 192 -14.38 10.73 -2.84
N ASP A 193 -14.90 10.38 -4.00
CA ASP A 193 -14.17 9.55 -4.94
C ASP A 193 -13.25 10.42 -5.80
N VAL A 194 -11.99 9.96 -5.96
CA VAL A 194 -10.96 10.60 -6.76
C VAL A 194 -10.33 9.62 -7.72
N GLU A 195 -9.93 10.09 -8.89
CA GLU A 195 -9.12 9.28 -9.81
C GLU A 195 -7.65 9.37 -9.44
N VAL A 196 -6.99 8.21 -9.41
CA VAL A 196 -5.54 8.10 -9.25
C VAL A 196 -4.95 7.34 -10.43
N PHE A 197 -3.73 7.71 -10.80
CA PHE A 197 -2.96 6.97 -11.78
C PHE A 197 -2.26 5.80 -11.08
N ASP A 198 -2.56 4.60 -11.53
CA ASP A 198 -1.92 3.38 -11.04
C ASP A 198 -0.72 3.06 -11.92
N SER A 199 0.48 3.34 -11.42
CA SER A 199 1.72 3.17 -12.17
C SER A 199 2.10 1.71 -12.40
N LEU A 200 1.54 0.77 -11.62
CA LEU A 200 1.81 -0.65 -11.85
C LEU A 200 1.25 -1.12 -13.18
N THR A 201 0.04 -0.67 -13.53
CA THR A 201 -0.64 -1.08 -14.77
C THR A 201 -0.74 0.04 -15.81
N GLY A 202 -0.31 1.26 -15.50
CA GLY A 202 -0.48 2.40 -16.39
C GLY A 202 -1.92 2.89 -16.56
N THR A 203 -2.84 2.42 -15.71
CA THR A 203 -4.27 2.69 -15.80
C THR A 203 -4.72 3.74 -14.78
N ARG A 204 -5.92 4.25 -14.95
CA ARG A 204 -6.61 5.07 -13.95
C ARG A 204 -7.55 4.21 -13.13
N ARG A 205 -7.65 4.50 -11.84
CA ARG A 205 -8.65 3.89 -10.96
C ARG A 205 -9.25 4.91 -10.01
N THR A 206 -10.50 4.68 -9.64
CA THR A 206 -11.21 5.47 -8.65
C THR A 206 -10.92 4.93 -7.25
N VAL A 207 -10.57 5.82 -6.33
CA VAL A 207 -10.36 5.50 -4.92
C VAL A 207 -11.05 6.53 -4.03
N THR A 208 -11.47 6.12 -2.84
CA THR A 208 -12.04 7.04 -1.86
C THR A 208 -10.93 7.87 -1.22
N ALA A 209 -11.10 9.18 -1.21
CA ALA A 209 -10.26 10.14 -0.50
C ALA A 209 -11.05 10.84 0.62
N TYR A 210 -10.35 11.20 1.69
CA TYR A 210 -10.89 11.85 2.86
C TYR A 210 -10.39 13.31 2.92
N HIS A 211 -11.24 14.22 3.36
CA HIS A 211 -10.94 15.66 3.48
C HIS A 211 -11.83 16.29 4.55
N LEU A 212 -11.49 17.51 5.00
CA LEU A 212 -12.36 18.37 5.82
C LEU A 212 -13.26 19.22 4.95
#